data_aaa3210e02bc378c286dc3e6f5f7ddf1
#
_entry.id   aaa3210e02bc378c286dc3e6f5f7ddf1
#
_cell.length_a   1.000
_cell.length_b   1.000
_cell.length_c   1.000
_cell.angle_alpha   90.00
_cell.angle_beta   90.00
_cell.angle_gamma   90.00
#
_symmetry.space_group_name_H-M   'P 1'
#
loop_
_entity.id
_entity.type
_entity.pdbx_description
1 polymer ?
#
loop_
_entity_poly.entity_id
_entity_poly.type
_entity_poly.pdbx_seq_one_letter_code
_entity_poly.pdbx_strand_id
1 'polypeptide(L)'
;MNLKITCIPGDGIGPEIVAEAKKVVVKAGEKFGFTPDFTDILMGGASIDVHGVPLTDEAIETAKAADAVLMGSIGGDTTTSPWYKLPPQNRPEAGLLKIRKALNLFANLRPALLYKELAAACPLKEEISAAGFDIMIMRELTGGLYFGERKTIEENGVRKAIDTLTYDENEIRRIAIKGFEIAMKRNKKVTSVDKANVLDSSRLWRAVVEEVAKDYPEVKLEHMLVDNCAMQLVKDPAQFDVILTENMFGDILSDEASMVTGSIGMLSSASLNDTKFGLYEPSHGSAPDIAGKDIANPIATVLSAAMMLRYTFDLDKEADAIENAVKQVLKDGYRTGDIMSEGCVKVGCKQMGDLLAERI
;
A
#
# COMPACT_ATOMS: atom_id res chain seq x y z
N MET A 1 -2.26 -4.11 26.91
CA MET A 1 -3.03 -4.62 25.75
C MET A 1 -2.11 -5.54 24.96
N ASN A 2 -2.58 -6.73 24.57
CA ASN A 2 -1.79 -7.64 23.71
C ASN A 2 -2.29 -7.52 22.27
N LEU A 3 -1.38 -7.32 21.31
CA LEU A 3 -1.69 -7.15 19.89
C LEU A 3 -1.22 -8.40 19.14
N LYS A 4 -2.14 -9.22 18.66
CA LYS A 4 -1.81 -10.42 17.87
C LYS A 4 -1.58 -10.03 16.41
N ILE A 5 -0.34 -10.12 15.96
CA ILE A 5 0.07 -9.68 14.63
C ILE A 5 0.70 -10.86 13.88
N THR A 6 0.07 -11.29 12.81
CA THR A 6 0.73 -12.21 11.88
C THR A 6 1.71 -11.44 11.00
N CYS A 7 2.94 -11.90 10.92
CA CYS A 7 3.97 -11.31 10.08
C CYS A 7 4.25 -12.19 8.86
N ILE A 8 4.35 -11.57 7.70
CA ILE A 8 4.76 -12.21 6.45
C ILE A 8 6.04 -11.51 5.99
N PRO A 9 7.23 -12.02 6.38
CA PRO A 9 8.49 -11.44 5.91
C PRO A 9 8.56 -11.41 4.38
N GLY A 10 8.11 -12.48 3.72
CA GLY A 10 8.06 -12.58 2.26
C GLY A 10 9.42 -12.81 1.63
N ASP A 11 9.67 -12.17 0.48
CA ASP A 11 10.79 -12.41 -0.41
C ASP A 11 11.75 -11.19 -0.49
N GLY A 12 12.95 -11.41 -1.00
CA GLY A 12 13.92 -10.36 -1.29
C GLY A 12 14.28 -9.52 -0.06
N ILE A 13 14.04 -8.20 -0.10
CA ILE A 13 14.29 -7.29 1.03
C ILE A 13 13.25 -7.42 2.15
N GLY A 14 12.16 -8.14 1.94
CA GLY A 14 11.05 -8.27 2.89
C GLY A 14 11.47 -8.65 4.31
N PRO A 15 12.30 -9.70 4.51
CA PRO A 15 12.76 -10.08 5.85
C PRO A 15 13.49 -8.98 6.61
N GLU A 16 14.37 -8.22 5.95
CA GLU A 16 15.14 -7.15 6.60
C GLU A 16 14.26 -5.94 6.96
N ILE A 17 13.35 -5.50 6.08
CA ILE A 17 12.47 -4.35 6.38
C ILE A 17 11.40 -4.66 7.42
N VAL A 18 10.88 -5.91 7.46
CA VAL A 18 9.92 -6.35 8.49
C VAL A 18 10.61 -6.46 9.86
N ALA A 19 11.86 -6.91 9.92
CA ALA A 19 12.61 -6.94 11.18
C ALA A 19 12.74 -5.54 11.79
N GLU A 20 13.01 -4.52 10.98
CA GLU A 20 13.11 -3.15 11.45
C GLU A 20 11.74 -2.57 11.87
N ALA A 21 10.67 -2.88 11.16
CA ALA A 21 9.33 -2.48 11.56
C ALA A 21 8.90 -3.13 12.89
N LYS A 22 9.17 -4.44 13.09
CA LYS A 22 8.94 -5.11 14.36
C LYS A 22 9.67 -4.42 15.52
N LYS A 23 10.95 -4.07 15.33
CA LYS A 23 11.77 -3.35 16.32
C LYS A 23 11.10 -2.04 16.75
N VAL A 24 10.65 -1.23 15.79
CA VAL A 24 9.97 0.05 16.05
C VAL A 24 8.65 -0.14 16.79
N VAL A 25 7.84 -1.15 16.40
CA VAL A 25 6.57 -1.47 17.08
C VAL A 25 6.81 -1.95 18.51
N VAL A 26 7.83 -2.78 18.77
CA VAL A 26 8.22 -3.19 20.13
C VAL A 26 8.60 -1.98 20.98
N LYS A 27 9.39 -1.06 20.41
CA LYS A 27 9.80 0.17 21.11
C LYS A 27 8.62 1.06 21.46
N ALA A 28 7.66 1.21 20.55
CA ALA A 28 6.41 1.91 20.81
C ALA A 28 5.62 1.20 21.95
N GLY A 29 5.55 -0.13 21.93
CA GLY A 29 4.91 -0.92 22.98
C GLY A 29 5.53 -0.70 24.38
N GLU A 30 6.87 -0.66 24.46
CA GLU A 30 7.58 -0.35 25.70
C GLU A 30 7.22 1.04 26.25
N LYS A 31 7.13 2.03 25.37
CA LYS A 31 6.82 3.43 25.75
C LYS A 31 5.35 3.63 26.15
N PHE A 32 4.42 3.05 25.41
CA PHE A 32 3.00 3.33 25.53
C PHE A 32 2.19 2.24 26.25
N GLY A 33 2.80 1.12 26.63
CA GLY A 33 2.18 0.10 27.49
C GLY A 33 1.33 -0.94 26.74
N PHE A 34 1.73 -1.33 25.53
CA PHE A 34 1.18 -2.48 24.83
C PHE A 34 2.26 -3.51 24.48
N THR A 35 1.85 -4.75 24.26
CA THR A 35 2.77 -5.85 23.91
C THR A 35 2.39 -6.41 22.54
N PRO A 36 3.23 -6.27 21.50
CA PRO A 36 3.02 -6.94 20.24
C PRO A 36 3.38 -8.44 20.37
N ASP A 37 2.50 -9.30 19.87
CA ASP A 37 2.66 -10.75 19.80
C ASP A 37 2.74 -11.14 18.32
N PHE A 38 3.97 -11.42 17.86
CA PHE A 38 4.25 -11.68 16.45
C PHE A 38 4.28 -13.17 16.14
N THR A 39 3.52 -13.59 15.15
CA THR A 39 3.56 -14.95 14.58
C THR A 39 3.98 -14.87 13.12
N ASP A 40 5.10 -15.46 12.75
CA ASP A 40 5.59 -15.45 11.37
C ASP A 40 4.98 -16.59 10.55
N ILE A 41 4.55 -16.31 9.31
CA ILE A 41 4.11 -17.28 8.30
C ILE A 41 4.86 -17.09 7.00
N LEU A 42 4.95 -18.15 6.20
CA LEU A 42 5.57 -18.11 4.88
C LEU A 42 4.54 -17.78 3.81
N MET A 43 4.91 -16.90 2.87
CA MET A 43 4.16 -16.60 1.65
C MET A 43 5.14 -16.22 0.54
N GLY A 44 4.68 -16.32 -0.71
CA GLY A 44 5.47 -15.98 -1.88
C GLY A 44 6.48 -17.06 -2.26
N GLY A 45 7.64 -16.66 -2.74
CA GLY A 45 8.73 -17.54 -3.08
C GLY A 45 9.25 -18.36 -1.90
N ALA A 46 9.34 -17.73 -0.73
CA ALA A 46 9.72 -18.42 0.51
C ALA A 46 8.80 -19.59 0.86
N SER A 47 7.48 -19.46 0.61
CA SER A 47 6.53 -20.56 0.78
C SER A 47 6.66 -21.62 -0.33
N ILE A 48 6.90 -21.22 -1.57
CA ILE A 48 7.12 -22.15 -2.70
C ILE A 48 8.33 -23.04 -2.42
N ASP A 49 9.42 -22.47 -1.93
CA ASP A 49 10.66 -23.22 -1.66
C ASP A 49 10.50 -24.28 -0.56
N VAL A 50 9.62 -24.05 0.41
CA VAL A 50 9.38 -24.96 1.55
C VAL A 50 8.20 -25.89 1.31
N HIS A 51 7.10 -25.38 0.75
CA HIS A 51 5.81 -26.05 0.67
C HIS A 51 5.37 -26.40 -0.76
N GLY A 52 6.08 -25.92 -1.78
CA GLY A 52 5.71 -26.09 -3.19
C GLY A 52 4.52 -25.25 -3.65
N VAL A 53 3.95 -24.41 -2.78
CA VAL A 53 2.82 -23.52 -3.06
C VAL A 53 3.07 -22.11 -2.52
N PRO A 54 2.56 -21.05 -3.17
CA PRO A 54 2.85 -19.67 -2.76
C PRO A 54 2.18 -19.28 -1.44
N LEU A 55 1.17 -20.01 -0.98
CA LEU A 55 0.50 -19.79 0.30
C LEU A 55 -0.28 -21.05 0.69
N THR A 56 -0.03 -21.56 1.90
CA THR A 56 -0.75 -22.72 2.46
C THR A 56 -2.07 -22.30 3.11
N ASP A 57 -3.01 -23.23 3.26
CA ASP A 57 -4.29 -22.95 3.94
C ASP A 57 -4.07 -22.75 5.44
N GLU A 58 -3.09 -23.43 6.05
CA GLU A 58 -2.69 -23.22 7.46
C GLU A 58 -2.20 -21.79 7.72
N ALA A 59 -1.39 -21.24 6.78
CA ALA A 59 -0.95 -19.84 6.87
C ALA A 59 -2.13 -18.86 6.79
N ILE A 60 -3.12 -19.15 5.96
CA ILE A 60 -4.35 -18.34 5.89
C ILE A 60 -5.12 -18.37 7.22
N GLU A 61 -5.30 -19.55 7.81
CA GLU A 61 -6.02 -19.66 9.09
C GLU A 61 -5.25 -18.98 10.22
N THR A 62 -3.91 -19.03 10.22
CA THR A 62 -3.09 -18.27 11.16
C THR A 62 -3.29 -16.76 10.99
N ALA A 63 -3.32 -16.27 9.75
CA ALA A 63 -3.57 -14.86 9.48
C ALA A 63 -4.98 -14.41 9.92
N LYS A 64 -6.01 -15.24 9.72
CA LYS A 64 -7.38 -14.96 10.16
C LYS A 64 -7.53 -14.93 11.69
N ALA A 65 -6.71 -15.68 12.42
CA ALA A 65 -6.75 -15.76 13.88
C ALA A 65 -6.05 -14.58 14.59
N ALA A 66 -5.32 -13.75 13.85
CA ALA A 66 -4.67 -12.54 14.34
C ALA A 66 -5.62 -11.33 14.31
N ASP A 67 -5.17 -10.22 14.91
CA ASP A 67 -5.88 -8.93 14.86
C ASP A 67 -5.50 -8.15 13.60
N ALA A 68 -4.27 -8.35 13.09
CA ALA A 68 -3.73 -7.70 11.89
C ALA A 68 -2.63 -8.56 11.24
N VAL A 69 -2.31 -8.22 9.99
CA VAL A 69 -1.17 -8.77 9.25
C VAL A 69 -0.18 -7.66 8.90
N LEU A 70 1.11 -7.85 9.24
CA LEU A 70 2.22 -6.99 8.79
C LEU A 70 3.04 -7.77 7.77
N MET A 71 3.20 -7.23 6.57
CA MET A 71 3.88 -7.91 5.47
C MET A 71 5.05 -7.08 4.93
N GLY A 72 6.11 -7.77 4.50
CA GLY A 72 7.21 -7.19 3.74
C GLY A 72 6.86 -7.14 2.25
N SER A 73 7.58 -7.90 1.45
CA SER A 73 7.43 -7.87 -0.01
C SER A 73 7.37 -9.27 -0.60
N ILE A 74 6.68 -9.41 -1.73
CA ILE A 74 6.47 -10.70 -2.41
C ILE A 74 6.99 -10.62 -3.84
N GLY A 75 7.57 -11.71 -4.31
CA GLY A 75 8.05 -11.87 -5.68
C GLY A 75 9.56 -11.93 -5.80
N GLY A 76 10.05 -12.07 -7.03
CA GLY A 76 11.45 -12.15 -7.37
C GLY A 76 11.74 -11.53 -8.74
N ASP A 77 12.96 -11.67 -9.23
CA ASP A 77 13.30 -11.28 -10.59
C ASP A 77 12.58 -12.17 -11.61
N THR A 78 11.80 -11.58 -12.49
CA THR A 78 10.95 -12.31 -13.45
C THR A 78 11.73 -13.08 -14.49
N THR A 79 13.01 -12.77 -14.69
CA THR A 79 13.88 -13.41 -15.70
C THR A 79 14.76 -14.51 -15.10
N THR A 80 15.23 -14.32 -13.87
CA THR A 80 16.23 -15.22 -13.26
C THR A 80 15.66 -16.13 -12.18
N SER A 81 14.58 -15.72 -11.48
CA SER A 81 14.00 -16.53 -10.41
C SER A 81 13.31 -17.79 -10.95
N PRO A 82 13.55 -18.98 -10.33
CA PRO A 82 12.93 -20.24 -10.74
C PRO A 82 11.40 -20.23 -10.59
N TRP A 83 10.84 -19.40 -9.73
CA TRP A 83 9.41 -19.33 -9.46
C TRP A 83 8.60 -18.89 -10.69
N TYR A 84 9.19 -18.09 -11.60
CA TYR A 84 8.50 -17.62 -12.82
C TYR A 84 8.47 -18.65 -13.96
N LYS A 85 9.15 -19.81 -13.78
CA LYS A 85 8.98 -20.99 -14.65
C LYS A 85 7.72 -21.78 -14.30
N LEU A 86 7.14 -21.54 -13.12
CA LEU A 86 5.88 -22.16 -12.67
C LEU A 86 4.68 -21.56 -13.42
N PRO A 87 3.56 -22.32 -13.51
CA PRO A 87 2.30 -21.78 -13.99
C PRO A 87 1.86 -20.54 -13.17
N PRO A 88 1.19 -19.56 -13.77
CA PRO A 88 0.84 -18.29 -13.10
C PRO A 88 0.17 -18.45 -11.74
N GLN A 89 -0.71 -19.44 -11.57
CA GLN A 89 -1.40 -19.72 -10.30
C GLN A 89 -0.50 -20.25 -9.18
N ASN A 90 0.74 -20.62 -9.49
CA ASN A 90 1.73 -21.14 -8.53
C ASN A 90 2.90 -20.15 -8.33
N ARG A 91 2.84 -18.95 -8.92
CA ARG A 91 3.86 -17.92 -8.74
C ARG A 91 3.66 -17.16 -7.42
N PRO A 92 4.68 -16.45 -6.91
CA PRO A 92 4.59 -15.72 -5.64
C PRO A 92 3.37 -14.80 -5.54
N GLU A 93 3.04 -14.08 -6.60
CA GLU A 93 1.92 -13.11 -6.66
C GLU A 93 0.54 -13.78 -6.47
N ALA A 94 0.41 -15.06 -6.83
CA ALA A 94 -0.82 -15.80 -6.60
C ALA A 94 -1.11 -15.98 -5.10
N GLY A 95 -0.07 -16.05 -4.26
CA GLY A 95 -0.20 -16.04 -2.81
C GLY A 95 -0.80 -14.73 -2.30
N LEU A 96 -0.33 -13.61 -2.84
CA LEU A 96 -0.83 -12.27 -2.48
C LEU A 96 -2.30 -12.08 -2.86
N LEU A 97 -2.70 -12.49 -4.05
CA LEU A 97 -4.10 -12.44 -4.47
C LEU A 97 -4.98 -13.38 -3.62
N LYS A 98 -4.47 -14.59 -3.30
CA LYS A 98 -5.18 -15.57 -2.46
C LYS A 98 -5.42 -15.04 -1.04
N ILE A 99 -4.43 -14.43 -0.38
CA ILE A 99 -4.59 -13.92 0.99
C ILE A 99 -5.52 -12.70 1.03
N ARG A 100 -5.42 -11.77 0.08
CA ARG A 100 -6.32 -10.61 -0.01
C ARG A 100 -7.78 -11.04 -0.14
N LYS A 101 -8.03 -12.03 -0.98
CA LYS A 101 -9.37 -12.62 -1.15
C LYS A 101 -9.84 -13.35 0.11
N ALA A 102 -8.98 -14.18 0.72
CA ALA A 102 -9.31 -14.97 1.91
C ALA A 102 -9.65 -14.10 3.14
N LEU A 103 -9.04 -12.91 3.23
CA LEU A 103 -9.24 -11.93 4.30
C LEU A 103 -10.26 -10.83 3.93
N ASN A 104 -10.87 -10.91 2.73
CA ASN A 104 -11.84 -9.92 2.20
C ASN A 104 -11.30 -8.47 2.22
N LEU A 105 -10.04 -8.27 1.83
CA LEU A 105 -9.38 -6.97 1.87
C LEU A 105 -9.70 -6.18 0.60
N PHE A 106 -10.75 -5.37 0.64
CA PHE A 106 -11.23 -4.64 -0.55
C PHE A 106 -10.80 -3.18 -0.62
N ALA A 107 -10.47 -2.56 0.52
CA ALA A 107 -10.10 -1.14 0.58
C ALA A 107 -8.59 -0.99 0.76
N ASN A 108 -7.89 -0.58 -0.28
CA ASN A 108 -6.45 -0.33 -0.23
C ASN A 108 -6.17 1.16 -0.09
N LEU A 109 -5.51 1.52 1.00
CA LEU A 109 -5.10 2.88 1.35
C LEU A 109 -3.63 3.06 1.00
N ARG A 110 -3.34 3.99 0.12
CA ARG A 110 -1.98 4.34 -0.34
C ARG A 110 -1.73 5.83 -0.14
N PRO A 111 -1.17 6.26 1.01
CA PRO A 111 -0.81 7.64 1.23
C PRO A 111 0.39 8.05 0.39
N ALA A 112 0.33 9.21 -0.25
CA ALA A 112 1.43 9.84 -0.97
C ALA A 112 1.70 11.20 -0.31
N LEU A 113 2.68 11.22 0.60
CA LEU A 113 3.08 12.39 1.37
C LEU A 113 4.44 12.87 0.93
N LEU A 114 4.54 14.12 0.49
CA LEU A 114 5.83 14.76 0.24
C LEU A 114 6.37 15.36 1.54
N TYR A 115 7.42 14.74 2.08
CA TYR A 115 8.17 15.29 3.22
C TYR A 115 9.00 16.50 2.78
N LYS A 116 8.96 17.59 3.54
CA LYS A 116 9.75 18.81 3.23
C LYS A 116 11.24 18.52 3.12
N GLU A 117 11.73 17.61 3.96
CA GLU A 117 13.12 17.15 3.99
C GLU A 117 13.53 16.36 2.75
N LEU A 118 12.57 15.88 1.97
CA LEU A 118 12.76 15.13 0.73
C LEU A 118 12.34 15.92 -0.52
N ALA A 119 11.98 17.20 -0.38
CA ALA A 119 11.52 18.02 -1.51
C ALA A 119 12.53 18.07 -2.66
N ALA A 120 13.84 17.99 -2.38
CA ALA A 120 14.88 17.94 -3.40
C ALA A 120 14.88 16.65 -4.24
N ALA A 121 14.29 15.55 -3.73
CA ALA A 121 14.12 14.30 -4.48
C ALA A 121 12.86 14.27 -5.33
N CYS A 122 11.93 15.21 -5.11
CA CYS A 122 10.71 15.34 -5.90
C CYS A 122 11.06 15.74 -7.34
N PRO A 123 10.60 15.01 -8.36
CA PRO A 123 10.91 15.30 -9.75
C PRO A 123 10.13 16.49 -10.31
N LEU A 124 9.17 17.02 -9.56
CA LEU A 124 8.38 18.17 -9.96
C LEU A 124 9.18 19.47 -9.78
N LYS A 125 8.78 20.49 -10.54
CA LYS A 125 9.32 21.83 -10.37
C LYS A 125 9.12 22.33 -8.94
N GLU A 126 10.06 23.10 -8.42
CA GLU A 126 10.03 23.65 -7.07
C GLU A 126 8.74 24.45 -6.78
N GLU A 127 8.24 25.20 -7.76
CA GLU A 127 6.98 25.97 -7.65
C GLU A 127 5.74 25.08 -7.40
N ILE A 128 5.80 23.78 -7.77
CA ILE A 128 4.72 22.80 -7.56
C ILE A 128 4.92 22.07 -6.22
N SER A 129 6.16 21.69 -5.92
CA SER A 129 6.51 20.87 -4.75
C SER A 129 6.69 21.69 -3.46
N ALA A 130 6.95 23.00 -3.54
CA ALA A 130 7.28 23.84 -2.38
C ALA A 130 6.15 23.90 -1.33
N ALA A 131 4.88 23.81 -1.74
CA ALA A 131 3.74 23.75 -0.83
C ALA A 131 3.63 22.41 -0.06
N GLY A 132 4.28 21.36 -0.58
CA GLY A 132 4.06 19.99 -0.15
C GLY A 132 2.66 19.50 -0.58
N PHE A 133 2.42 18.22 -0.43
CA PHE A 133 1.09 17.60 -0.62
C PHE A 133 0.98 16.34 0.24
N ASP A 134 -0.25 16.00 0.58
CA ASP A 134 -0.62 14.82 1.34
C ASP A 134 -1.90 14.24 0.71
N ILE A 135 -1.74 13.22 -0.11
CA ILE A 135 -2.80 12.58 -0.89
C ILE A 135 -3.05 11.18 -0.34
N MET A 136 -4.31 10.83 -0.10
CA MET A 136 -4.71 9.46 0.20
C MET A 136 -5.37 8.84 -1.04
N ILE A 137 -4.76 7.83 -1.64
CA ILE A 137 -5.38 7.08 -2.73
C ILE A 137 -6.12 5.87 -2.14
N MET A 138 -7.44 5.87 -2.33
CA MET A 138 -8.35 4.80 -1.95
C MET A 138 -8.64 3.95 -3.18
N ARG A 139 -7.98 2.79 -3.27
CA ARG A 139 -8.10 1.84 -4.37
C ARG A 139 -9.05 0.70 -3.96
N GLU A 140 -10.09 0.42 -4.74
CA GLU A 140 -10.78 -0.85 -4.63
C GLU A 140 -9.81 -1.98 -5.03
N LEU A 141 -9.76 -3.08 -4.28
CA LEU A 141 -8.65 -4.05 -4.39
C LEU A 141 -9.09 -5.44 -4.85
N THR A 142 -10.36 -5.79 -4.81
CA THR A 142 -10.84 -7.17 -4.99
C THR A 142 -11.83 -7.35 -6.13
N GLY A 143 -12.11 -6.30 -6.89
CA GLY A 143 -12.95 -6.30 -8.07
C GLY A 143 -12.22 -5.88 -9.35
N GLY A 144 -12.99 -5.58 -10.37
CA GLY A 144 -12.54 -4.99 -11.62
C GLY A 144 -11.78 -5.95 -12.53
N LEU A 145 -10.90 -5.37 -13.35
CA LEU A 145 -10.19 -6.08 -14.42
C LEU A 145 -9.30 -7.23 -13.89
N TYR A 146 -8.70 -7.05 -12.70
CA TYR A 146 -7.76 -8.03 -12.15
C TYR A 146 -8.45 -9.30 -11.61
N PHE A 147 -9.75 -9.26 -11.36
CA PHE A 147 -10.53 -10.38 -10.84
C PHE A 147 -11.60 -10.89 -11.81
N GLY A 148 -11.80 -10.21 -12.94
CA GLY A 148 -12.73 -10.60 -13.98
C GLY A 148 -12.31 -11.87 -14.76
N GLU A 149 -13.25 -12.38 -15.53
CA GLU A 149 -12.97 -13.50 -16.43
C GLU A 149 -11.91 -13.12 -17.47
N ARG A 150 -10.97 -14.04 -17.69
CA ARG A 150 -9.92 -13.86 -18.69
C ARG A 150 -9.72 -15.13 -19.50
N LYS A 151 -9.53 -14.96 -20.78
CA LYS A 151 -9.25 -16.09 -21.69
C LYS A 151 -8.46 -15.66 -22.92
N THR A 152 -7.65 -16.58 -23.41
CA THR A 152 -7.05 -16.49 -24.75
C THR A 152 -7.65 -17.58 -25.61
N ILE A 153 -8.22 -17.20 -26.75
CA ILE A 153 -8.84 -18.11 -27.72
C ILE A 153 -8.15 -17.95 -29.08
N GLU A 154 -8.31 -18.93 -29.94
CA GLU A 154 -7.89 -18.85 -31.34
C GLU A 154 -9.13 -18.91 -32.26
N GLU A 155 -9.32 -17.91 -33.07
CA GLU A 155 -10.39 -17.82 -34.07
C GLU A 155 -9.78 -17.57 -35.44
N ASN A 156 -10.04 -18.47 -36.40
CA ASN A 156 -9.53 -18.39 -37.78
C ASN A 156 -8.00 -18.25 -37.88
N GLY A 157 -7.24 -18.94 -36.98
CA GLY A 157 -5.79 -18.88 -36.94
C GLY A 157 -5.22 -17.62 -36.28
N VAL A 158 -6.06 -16.76 -35.71
CA VAL A 158 -5.66 -15.54 -35.01
C VAL A 158 -5.91 -15.69 -33.50
N ARG A 159 -4.91 -15.42 -32.70
CA ARG A 159 -5.04 -15.41 -31.23
C ARG A 159 -5.73 -14.14 -30.76
N LYS A 160 -6.71 -14.30 -29.86
CA LYS A 160 -7.48 -13.20 -29.25
C LYS A 160 -7.48 -13.37 -27.73
N ALA A 161 -6.97 -12.38 -27.01
CA ALA A 161 -7.03 -12.31 -25.55
C ALA A 161 -8.20 -11.41 -25.12
N ILE A 162 -8.90 -11.83 -24.05
CA ILE A 162 -10.07 -11.15 -23.51
C ILE A 162 -9.89 -11.08 -22.00
N ASP A 163 -9.96 -9.86 -21.44
CA ASP A 163 -10.06 -9.58 -20.04
C ASP A 163 -11.36 -8.81 -19.79
N THR A 164 -12.14 -9.20 -18.79
CA THR A 164 -13.45 -8.63 -18.50
C THR A 164 -13.39 -7.76 -17.26
N LEU A 165 -13.74 -6.49 -17.39
CA LEU A 165 -13.88 -5.56 -16.29
C LEU A 165 -15.34 -5.57 -15.81
N THR A 166 -15.55 -5.93 -14.52
CA THR A 166 -16.88 -5.95 -13.89
C THR A 166 -16.83 -5.30 -12.51
N TYR A 167 -17.86 -4.54 -12.18
CA TYR A 167 -18.17 -4.06 -10.84
C TYR A 167 -19.65 -4.15 -10.58
N ASP A 168 -20.03 -4.56 -9.36
CA ASP A 168 -21.41 -4.44 -8.89
C ASP A 168 -21.57 -3.25 -7.91
N GLU A 169 -22.81 -2.90 -7.61
CA GLU A 169 -23.13 -1.77 -6.71
C GLU A 169 -22.57 -1.96 -5.30
N ASN A 170 -22.51 -3.20 -4.79
CA ASN A 170 -22.04 -3.48 -3.43
C ASN A 170 -20.52 -3.27 -3.33
N GLU A 171 -19.79 -3.71 -4.34
CA GLU A 171 -18.34 -3.50 -4.44
C GLU A 171 -18.00 -2.01 -4.45
N ILE A 172 -18.73 -1.23 -5.24
CA ILE A 172 -18.53 0.22 -5.33
C ILE A 172 -18.97 0.91 -4.03
N ARG A 173 -20.10 0.54 -3.48
CA ARG A 173 -20.67 1.15 -2.27
C ARG A 173 -19.75 0.99 -1.07
N ARG A 174 -19.24 -0.23 -0.83
CA ARG A 174 -18.35 -0.49 0.31
C ARG A 174 -17.05 0.32 0.27
N ILE A 175 -16.43 0.46 -0.92
CA ILE A 175 -15.19 1.27 -1.03
C ILE A 175 -15.52 2.77 -0.98
N ALA A 176 -16.65 3.22 -1.52
CA ALA A 176 -17.09 4.59 -1.43
C ALA A 176 -17.30 5.00 0.04
N ILE A 177 -18.03 4.21 0.83
CA ILE A 177 -18.21 4.46 2.28
C ILE A 177 -16.85 4.63 2.96
N LYS A 178 -15.90 3.71 2.75
CA LYS A 178 -14.54 3.83 3.32
C LYS A 178 -13.82 5.10 2.88
N GLY A 179 -13.93 5.47 1.61
CA GLY A 179 -13.34 6.70 1.07
C GLY A 179 -13.89 7.96 1.73
N PHE A 180 -15.20 8.04 1.93
CA PHE A 180 -15.84 9.16 2.63
C PHE A 180 -15.51 9.18 4.14
N GLU A 181 -15.49 8.03 4.83
CA GLU A 181 -15.06 7.92 6.22
C GLU A 181 -13.62 8.42 6.42
N ILE A 182 -12.70 8.07 5.52
CA ILE A 182 -11.32 8.59 5.54
C ILE A 182 -11.30 10.10 5.28
N ALA A 183 -12.05 10.59 4.29
CA ALA A 183 -12.13 12.02 3.99
C ALA A 183 -12.65 12.84 5.18
N MET A 184 -13.61 12.31 5.96
CA MET A 184 -14.12 12.96 7.18
C MET A 184 -13.03 13.18 8.25
N LYS A 185 -12.01 12.31 8.27
CA LYS A 185 -10.84 12.43 9.17
C LYS A 185 -9.72 13.29 8.59
N ARG A 186 -9.86 13.78 7.34
CA ARG A 186 -8.88 14.58 6.59
C ARG A 186 -9.49 15.94 6.20
N ASN A 187 -9.18 16.44 5.01
CA ASN A 187 -9.62 17.78 4.56
C ASN A 187 -11.02 17.79 3.94
N LYS A 188 -11.80 16.71 4.09
CA LYS A 188 -13.20 16.59 3.66
C LYS A 188 -13.40 16.81 2.15
N LYS A 189 -12.47 16.29 1.33
CA LYS A 189 -12.57 16.31 -0.12
C LYS A 189 -12.34 14.92 -0.70
N VAL A 190 -13.25 14.45 -1.56
CA VAL A 190 -13.12 13.22 -2.35
C VAL A 190 -13.11 13.59 -3.82
N THR A 191 -12.06 13.15 -4.54
CA THR A 191 -12.02 13.14 -5.99
C THR A 191 -12.25 11.71 -6.46
N SER A 192 -13.47 11.43 -6.94
CA SER A 192 -13.81 10.12 -7.53
C SER A 192 -13.27 10.04 -8.95
N VAL A 193 -12.39 9.08 -9.19
CA VAL A 193 -11.68 8.94 -10.48
C VAL A 193 -12.18 7.72 -11.24
N ASP A 194 -12.58 7.95 -12.50
CA ASP A 194 -13.24 6.97 -13.36
C ASP A 194 -12.95 7.21 -14.86
N LYS A 195 -13.57 6.41 -15.73
CA LYS A 195 -13.57 6.59 -17.19
C LYS A 195 -15.01 6.61 -17.75
N ALA A 196 -15.92 7.33 -17.08
CA ALA A 196 -17.36 7.32 -17.34
C ALA A 196 -17.74 7.81 -18.75
N ASN A 197 -16.87 8.57 -19.42
CA ASN A 197 -17.08 8.97 -20.83
C ASN A 197 -17.03 7.78 -21.80
N VAL A 198 -16.46 6.61 -21.38
CA VAL A 198 -16.31 5.42 -22.24
C VAL A 198 -16.94 4.18 -21.63
N LEU A 199 -16.70 3.90 -20.32
CA LEU A 199 -17.01 2.61 -19.69
C LEU A 199 -18.34 2.62 -18.94
N ASP A 200 -19.14 1.55 -19.12
CA ASP A 200 -20.39 1.34 -18.35
C ASP A 200 -20.13 1.12 -16.87
N SER A 201 -19.09 0.34 -16.53
CA SER A 201 -18.64 0.14 -15.14
C SER A 201 -18.31 1.46 -14.44
N SER A 202 -17.67 2.39 -15.12
CA SER A 202 -17.36 3.72 -14.58
C SER A 202 -18.60 4.62 -14.46
N ARG A 203 -19.60 4.47 -15.32
CA ARG A 203 -20.89 5.17 -15.18
C ARG A 203 -21.66 4.67 -13.95
N LEU A 204 -21.66 3.35 -13.70
CA LEU A 204 -22.21 2.76 -12.48
C LEU A 204 -21.45 3.22 -11.24
N TRP A 205 -20.09 3.21 -11.32
CA TRP A 205 -19.22 3.73 -10.25
C TRP A 205 -19.63 5.13 -9.83
N ARG A 206 -19.75 6.03 -10.77
CA ARG A 206 -20.10 7.44 -10.52
C ARG A 206 -21.48 7.56 -9.86
N ALA A 207 -22.49 6.85 -10.37
CA ALA A 207 -23.84 6.87 -9.82
C ALA A 207 -23.88 6.40 -8.36
N VAL A 208 -23.20 5.30 -8.04
CA VAL A 208 -23.18 4.76 -6.66
C VAL A 208 -22.38 5.67 -5.72
N VAL A 209 -21.26 6.24 -6.17
CA VAL A 209 -20.49 7.20 -5.37
C VAL A 209 -21.32 8.46 -5.05
N GLU A 210 -22.11 8.96 -6.02
CA GLU A 210 -23.04 10.09 -5.81
C GLU A 210 -24.17 9.74 -4.80
N GLU A 211 -24.64 8.49 -4.80
CA GLU A 211 -25.61 8.03 -3.80
C GLU A 211 -25.02 8.05 -2.40
N VAL A 212 -23.82 7.47 -2.21
CA VAL A 212 -23.13 7.43 -0.91
C VAL A 212 -22.78 8.83 -0.42
N ALA A 213 -22.41 9.74 -1.30
CA ALA A 213 -22.06 11.11 -0.94
C ALA A 213 -23.19 11.86 -0.21
N LYS A 214 -24.45 11.47 -0.43
CA LYS A 214 -25.61 12.09 0.26
C LYS A 214 -25.59 11.88 1.78
N ASP A 215 -24.95 10.80 2.24
CA ASP A 215 -24.80 10.49 3.66
C ASP A 215 -23.62 11.24 4.30
N TYR A 216 -22.78 11.92 3.48
CA TYR A 216 -21.60 12.68 3.92
C TYR A 216 -21.62 14.14 3.43
N PRO A 217 -22.64 14.95 3.82
CA PRO A 217 -22.85 16.30 3.27
C PRO A 217 -21.70 17.28 3.56
N GLU A 218 -20.82 16.97 4.52
CA GLU A 218 -19.65 17.78 4.83
C GLU A 218 -18.47 17.53 3.88
N VAL A 219 -18.51 16.45 3.10
CA VAL A 219 -17.42 16.07 2.19
C VAL A 219 -17.70 16.60 0.79
N LYS A 220 -16.79 17.39 0.26
CA LYS A 220 -16.87 17.87 -1.12
C LYS A 220 -16.53 16.71 -2.07
N LEU A 221 -17.49 16.29 -2.89
CA LEU A 221 -17.27 15.32 -3.97
C LEU A 221 -16.98 16.03 -5.30
N GLU A 222 -15.93 15.61 -5.98
CA GLU A 222 -15.61 15.97 -7.36
C GLU A 222 -15.39 14.69 -8.18
N HIS A 223 -15.77 14.72 -9.47
CA HIS A 223 -15.47 13.63 -10.40
C HIS A 223 -14.37 14.04 -11.37
N MET A 224 -13.45 13.14 -11.66
CA MET A 224 -12.36 13.37 -12.60
C MET A 224 -12.15 12.14 -13.48
N LEU A 225 -11.92 12.33 -14.78
CA LEU A 225 -11.51 11.23 -15.65
C LEU A 225 -10.06 10.83 -15.31
N VAL A 226 -9.75 9.53 -15.35
CA VAL A 226 -8.46 8.98 -14.94
C VAL A 226 -7.26 9.58 -15.68
N ASP A 227 -7.40 9.82 -16.98
CA ASP A 227 -6.37 10.47 -17.81
C ASP A 227 -6.11 11.92 -17.37
N ASN A 228 -7.16 12.67 -16.99
CA ASN A 228 -6.99 13.99 -16.41
C ASN A 228 -6.37 13.92 -15.00
N CYS A 229 -6.77 12.94 -14.19
CA CYS A 229 -6.19 12.75 -12.86
C CYS A 229 -4.67 12.53 -12.93
N ALA A 230 -4.21 11.67 -13.84
CA ALA A 230 -2.78 11.45 -14.07
C ALA A 230 -2.06 12.77 -14.45
N MET A 231 -2.62 13.56 -15.36
CA MET A 231 -2.04 14.88 -15.68
C MET A 231 -2.02 15.83 -14.46
N GLN A 232 -3.07 15.83 -13.64
CA GLN A 232 -3.19 16.73 -12.50
C GLN A 232 -2.27 16.32 -11.33
N LEU A 233 -1.98 15.03 -11.14
CA LEU A 233 -0.99 14.56 -10.16
C LEU A 233 0.40 15.16 -10.41
N VAL A 234 0.77 15.35 -11.68
CA VAL A 234 2.04 15.99 -12.07
C VAL A 234 1.96 17.51 -12.04
N LYS A 235 0.79 18.09 -12.41
CA LYS A 235 0.63 19.54 -12.58
C LYS A 235 0.33 20.26 -11.29
N ASP A 236 -0.53 19.71 -10.44
CA ASP A 236 -1.02 20.31 -9.21
C ASP A 236 -1.48 19.22 -8.22
N PRO A 237 -0.53 18.44 -7.64
CA PRO A 237 -0.85 17.37 -6.70
C PRO A 237 -1.53 17.88 -5.41
N ALA A 238 -1.25 19.12 -5.02
CA ALA A 238 -1.78 19.73 -3.79
C ALA A 238 -3.32 19.96 -3.82
N GLN A 239 -3.94 19.88 -4.99
CA GLN A 239 -5.40 19.98 -5.10
C GLN A 239 -6.14 18.77 -4.55
N PHE A 240 -5.47 17.60 -4.40
CA PHE A 240 -6.08 16.37 -3.95
C PHE A 240 -6.00 16.20 -2.42
N ASP A 241 -7.04 15.58 -1.86
CA ASP A 241 -7.05 15.07 -0.49
C ASP A 241 -7.24 13.55 -0.52
N VAL A 242 -8.44 13.07 -0.89
CA VAL A 242 -8.71 11.65 -1.09
C VAL A 242 -9.05 11.41 -2.57
N ILE A 243 -8.30 10.55 -3.22
CA ILE A 243 -8.60 10.02 -4.56
C ILE A 243 -9.27 8.66 -4.37
N LEU A 244 -10.52 8.52 -4.78
CA LEU A 244 -11.31 7.29 -4.72
C LEU A 244 -11.42 6.69 -6.11
N THR A 245 -10.98 5.45 -6.32
CA THR A 245 -10.95 4.85 -7.65
C THR A 245 -10.99 3.33 -7.66
N GLU A 246 -11.27 2.76 -8.83
CA GLU A 246 -11.29 1.33 -9.08
C GLU A 246 -9.87 0.71 -9.05
N ASN A 247 -9.79 -0.62 -9.14
CA ASN A 247 -8.58 -1.41 -8.92
C ASN A 247 -7.41 -1.02 -9.84
N MET A 248 -7.60 -1.11 -11.16
CA MET A 248 -6.52 -0.87 -12.12
C MET A 248 -6.08 0.61 -12.15
N PHE A 249 -7.04 1.54 -12.12
CA PHE A 249 -6.70 2.97 -12.10
C PHE A 249 -5.99 3.35 -10.79
N GLY A 250 -6.44 2.78 -9.66
CA GLY A 250 -5.82 2.98 -8.37
C GLY A 250 -4.39 2.45 -8.29
N ASP A 251 -4.11 1.34 -8.98
CA ASP A 251 -2.75 0.80 -9.10
C ASP A 251 -1.82 1.79 -9.81
N ILE A 252 -2.23 2.22 -11.00
CA ILE A 252 -1.43 3.11 -11.85
C ILE A 252 -1.23 4.48 -11.18
N LEU A 253 -2.31 5.10 -10.69
CA LEU A 253 -2.25 6.44 -10.10
C LEU A 253 -1.46 6.47 -8.78
N SER A 254 -1.51 5.39 -8.00
CA SER A 254 -0.72 5.34 -6.76
C SER A 254 0.77 5.19 -7.02
N ASP A 255 1.17 4.45 -8.05
CA ASP A 255 2.56 4.34 -8.45
C ASP A 255 3.08 5.66 -9.04
N GLU A 256 2.26 6.36 -9.83
CA GLU A 256 2.57 7.71 -10.29
C GLU A 256 2.74 8.68 -9.13
N ALA A 257 1.79 8.72 -8.19
CA ALA A 257 1.87 9.56 -6.99
C ALA A 257 3.11 9.24 -6.14
N SER A 258 3.53 7.96 -6.12
CA SER A 258 4.73 7.52 -5.43
C SER A 258 5.99 8.19 -5.99
N MET A 259 6.12 8.22 -7.29
CA MET A 259 7.27 8.84 -7.95
C MET A 259 7.27 10.35 -7.76
N VAL A 260 6.11 10.97 -7.68
CA VAL A 260 5.95 12.40 -7.40
C VAL A 260 6.42 12.75 -5.98
N THR A 261 6.36 11.82 -5.01
CA THR A 261 6.92 12.03 -3.65
C THR A 261 8.43 11.84 -3.56
N GLY A 262 9.07 11.33 -4.60
CA GLY A 262 10.52 11.21 -4.72
C GLY A 262 11.10 9.84 -4.36
N SER A 263 10.38 8.93 -3.69
CA SER A 263 10.83 7.55 -3.46
C SER A 263 9.71 6.60 -3.09
N ILE A 264 9.65 5.47 -3.77
CA ILE A 264 8.75 4.35 -3.45
C ILE A 264 9.06 3.72 -2.08
N GLY A 265 10.30 3.85 -1.59
CA GLY A 265 10.73 3.39 -0.26
C GLY A 265 10.10 4.17 0.92
N MET A 266 9.36 5.23 0.63
CA MET A 266 8.63 6.04 1.62
C MET A 266 7.13 5.70 1.68
N LEU A 267 6.62 4.82 0.80
CA LEU A 267 5.20 4.61 0.62
C LEU A 267 4.69 3.41 1.41
N SER A 268 3.98 3.72 2.46
CA SER A 268 3.17 2.75 3.20
C SER A 268 1.88 2.38 2.46
N SER A 269 1.29 1.26 2.84
CA SER A 269 -0.01 0.82 2.34
C SER A 269 -0.76 0.04 3.42
N ALA A 270 -2.08 0.14 3.40
CA ALA A 270 -2.98 -0.67 4.19
C ALA A 270 -4.07 -1.26 3.30
N SER A 271 -4.38 -2.54 3.48
CA SER A 271 -5.52 -3.20 2.84
C SER A 271 -6.49 -3.61 3.92
N LEU A 272 -7.69 -3.02 3.92
CA LEU A 272 -8.69 -3.17 4.98
C LEU A 272 -9.91 -3.94 4.48
N ASN A 273 -10.60 -4.62 5.40
CA ASN A 273 -11.94 -5.17 5.17
C ASN A 273 -13.03 -4.29 5.80
N ASP A 274 -14.23 -4.82 5.92
CA ASP A 274 -15.39 -4.14 6.53
C ASP A 274 -15.32 -4.03 8.06
N THR A 275 -14.37 -4.75 8.69
CA THR A 275 -14.07 -4.65 10.13
C THR A 275 -12.88 -3.72 10.39
N LYS A 276 -12.21 -3.89 11.53
CA LYS A 276 -10.92 -3.23 11.81
C LYS A 276 -9.70 -4.04 11.35
N PHE A 277 -9.92 -5.25 10.82
CA PHE A 277 -8.84 -6.09 10.35
C PHE A 277 -8.19 -5.53 9.10
N GLY A 278 -6.86 -5.55 9.05
CA GLY A 278 -6.09 -5.10 7.91
C GLY A 278 -4.80 -5.86 7.68
N LEU A 279 -4.31 -5.80 6.43
CA LEU A 279 -2.98 -6.20 6.02
C LEU A 279 -2.20 -4.94 5.66
N TYR A 280 -1.00 -4.80 6.22
CA TYR A 280 -0.17 -3.61 6.15
C TYR A 280 1.16 -3.96 5.52
N GLU A 281 1.48 -3.34 4.39
CA GLU A 281 2.63 -3.67 3.56
C GLU A 281 3.21 -2.40 2.91
N PRO A 282 4.51 -2.34 2.59
CA PRO A 282 5.03 -1.27 1.74
C PRO A 282 4.48 -1.41 0.32
N SER A 283 4.38 -0.29 -0.41
CA SER A 283 3.90 -0.32 -1.81
C SER A 283 4.94 -0.82 -2.81
N HIS A 284 6.22 -0.91 -2.41
CA HIS A 284 7.31 -1.38 -3.27
C HIS A 284 7.40 -2.92 -3.33
N GLY A 285 8.10 -3.43 -4.35
CA GLY A 285 8.38 -4.86 -4.53
C GLY A 285 9.54 -5.40 -3.68
N SER A 286 9.96 -6.61 -3.99
CA SER A 286 10.96 -7.39 -3.23
C SER A 286 12.43 -7.00 -3.48
N ALA A 287 12.72 -6.21 -4.52
CA ALA A 287 14.05 -5.73 -4.87
C ALA A 287 15.17 -6.80 -4.67
N PRO A 288 15.12 -7.95 -5.35
CA PRO A 288 16.00 -9.09 -5.09
C PRO A 288 17.47 -8.77 -5.34
N ASP A 289 17.77 -7.78 -6.16
CA ASP A 289 19.11 -7.31 -6.48
C ASP A 289 19.84 -6.67 -5.28
N ILE A 290 19.10 -6.12 -4.32
CA ILE A 290 19.67 -5.48 -3.11
C ILE A 290 19.41 -6.28 -1.82
N ALA A 291 18.70 -7.40 -1.89
CA ALA A 291 18.37 -8.23 -0.73
C ALA A 291 19.63 -8.70 0.03
N GLY A 292 19.60 -8.59 1.36
CA GLY A 292 20.68 -8.99 2.25
C GLY A 292 21.91 -8.08 2.23
N LYS A 293 21.85 -6.93 1.55
CA LYS A 293 22.97 -5.96 1.50
C LYS A 293 22.89 -4.83 2.52
N ASP A 294 21.87 -4.83 3.36
CA ASP A 294 21.61 -3.78 4.37
C ASP A 294 21.53 -2.36 3.76
N ILE A 295 20.94 -2.22 2.57
CA ILE A 295 20.79 -0.93 1.88
C ILE A 295 19.34 -0.58 1.56
N ALA A 296 18.38 -1.49 1.82
CA ALA A 296 16.98 -1.24 1.65
C ALA A 296 16.46 -0.13 2.60
N ASN A 297 15.47 0.62 2.16
CA ASN A 297 14.79 1.61 2.99
C ASN A 297 13.65 0.93 3.77
N PRO A 298 13.67 0.85 5.12
CA PRO A 298 12.62 0.21 5.89
C PRO A 298 11.44 1.15 6.20
N ILE A 299 11.52 2.44 5.86
CA ILE A 299 10.56 3.47 6.31
C ILE A 299 9.15 3.17 5.83
N ALA A 300 8.96 2.69 4.60
CA ALA A 300 7.63 2.34 4.09
C ALA A 300 6.95 1.25 4.95
N THR A 301 7.69 0.21 5.35
CA THR A 301 7.17 -0.86 6.22
C THR A 301 6.91 -0.35 7.64
N VAL A 302 7.76 0.51 8.17
CA VAL A 302 7.57 1.16 9.48
C VAL A 302 6.33 2.05 9.47
N LEU A 303 6.12 2.84 8.41
CA LEU A 303 4.91 3.65 8.25
C LEU A 303 3.66 2.78 8.04
N SER A 304 3.78 1.62 7.37
CA SER A 304 2.69 0.65 7.28
C SER A 304 2.33 0.08 8.64
N ALA A 305 3.32 -0.18 9.52
CA ALA A 305 3.08 -0.56 10.90
C ALA A 305 2.43 0.57 11.72
N ALA A 306 2.76 1.84 11.47
CA ALA A 306 2.04 2.97 12.07
C ALA A 306 0.56 3.00 11.64
N MET A 307 0.27 2.77 10.34
CA MET A 307 -1.11 2.61 9.85
C MET A 307 -1.83 1.45 10.54
N MET A 308 -1.15 0.32 10.80
CA MET A 308 -1.69 -0.82 11.54
C MET A 308 -2.12 -0.42 12.96
N LEU A 309 -1.27 0.29 13.68
CA LEU A 309 -1.60 0.78 15.03
C LEU A 309 -2.81 1.72 14.98
N ARG A 310 -2.90 2.61 14.00
CA ARG A 310 -3.99 3.58 13.84
C ARG A 310 -5.31 2.93 13.42
N TYR A 311 -5.32 2.09 12.38
CA TYR A 311 -6.58 1.63 11.76
C TYR A 311 -7.13 0.34 12.36
N THR A 312 -6.26 -0.59 12.79
CA THR A 312 -6.71 -1.84 13.44
C THR A 312 -6.91 -1.66 14.95
N PHE A 313 -5.97 -0.97 15.61
CA PHE A 313 -5.92 -0.96 17.08
C PHE A 313 -6.41 0.36 17.71
N ASP A 314 -6.75 1.38 16.92
CA ASP A 314 -7.13 2.75 17.37
C ASP A 314 -6.06 3.41 18.28
N LEU A 315 -4.79 3.10 18.02
CA LEU A 315 -3.62 3.60 18.74
C LEU A 315 -3.04 4.82 17.98
N ASP A 316 -3.80 5.92 17.92
CA ASP A 316 -3.43 7.11 17.14
C ASP A 316 -2.15 7.78 17.67
N LYS A 317 -1.99 7.89 19.00
CA LYS A 317 -0.81 8.51 19.62
C LYS A 317 0.48 7.72 19.34
N GLU A 318 0.37 6.42 19.33
CA GLU A 318 1.45 5.49 19.05
C GLU A 318 1.86 5.56 17.58
N ALA A 319 0.88 5.62 16.70
CA ALA A 319 1.09 5.84 15.27
C ALA A 319 1.75 7.21 15.00
N ASP A 320 1.24 8.28 15.61
CA ASP A 320 1.82 9.63 15.51
C ASP A 320 3.28 9.65 16.01
N ALA A 321 3.61 8.91 17.07
CA ALA A 321 4.99 8.82 17.57
C ALA A 321 5.93 8.21 16.52
N ILE A 322 5.50 7.14 15.83
CA ILE A 322 6.28 6.52 14.75
C ILE A 322 6.44 7.48 13.57
N GLU A 323 5.36 8.12 13.12
CA GLU A 323 5.40 9.07 12.02
C GLU A 323 6.29 10.28 12.34
N ASN A 324 6.27 10.76 13.59
CA ASN A 324 7.13 11.84 14.05
C ASN A 324 8.59 11.41 14.17
N ALA A 325 8.87 10.15 14.56
CA ALA A 325 10.23 9.60 14.54
C ALA A 325 10.80 9.60 13.12
N VAL A 326 10.00 9.22 12.11
CA VAL A 326 10.41 9.31 10.69
C VAL A 326 10.75 10.75 10.31
N LYS A 327 9.87 11.71 10.61
CA LYS A 327 10.12 13.14 10.34
C LYS A 327 11.39 13.64 11.02
N GLN A 328 11.63 13.21 12.28
CA GLN A 328 12.80 13.64 13.02
C GLN A 328 14.09 13.04 12.45
N VAL A 329 14.13 11.76 12.08
CA VAL A 329 15.29 11.13 11.44
C VAL A 329 15.64 11.84 10.13
N LEU A 330 14.62 12.16 9.31
CA LEU A 330 14.82 12.91 8.08
C LEU A 330 15.35 14.34 8.35
N LYS A 331 14.81 15.02 9.36
CA LYS A 331 15.27 16.35 9.78
C LYS A 331 16.70 16.34 10.30
N ASP A 332 17.10 15.28 11.01
CA ASP A 332 18.49 15.10 11.50
C ASP A 332 19.49 14.78 10.38
N GLY A 333 19.02 14.63 9.12
CA GLY A 333 19.84 14.45 7.95
C GLY A 333 20.23 13.00 7.65
N TYR A 334 19.65 11.99 8.30
CA TYR A 334 19.90 10.58 7.96
C TYR A 334 19.08 10.13 6.75
N ARG A 335 19.71 9.37 5.84
CA ARG A 335 19.11 8.89 4.59
C ARG A 335 19.56 7.49 4.24
N THR A 336 18.66 6.68 3.73
CA THR A 336 19.01 5.49 2.94
C THR A 336 19.42 5.89 1.52
N GLY A 337 19.96 4.94 0.76
CA GLY A 337 20.54 5.23 -0.55
C GLY A 337 19.57 5.80 -1.59
N ASP A 338 18.31 5.39 -1.52
CA ASP A 338 17.21 5.78 -2.42
C ASP A 338 16.73 7.22 -2.24
N ILE A 339 16.86 7.76 -1.02
CA ILE A 339 16.45 9.12 -0.66
C ILE A 339 17.64 10.03 -0.32
N MET A 340 18.84 9.66 -0.77
CA MET A 340 20.06 10.39 -0.45
C MET A 340 20.07 11.78 -1.09
N SER A 341 20.53 12.77 -0.33
CA SER A 341 20.73 14.14 -0.79
C SER A 341 22.03 14.72 -0.24
N GLU A 342 22.52 15.81 -0.86
CA GLU A 342 23.76 16.46 -0.45
C GLU A 342 23.70 16.94 1.00
N GLY A 343 24.80 16.76 1.73
CA GLY A 343 24.90 17.14 3.14
C GLY A 343 24.29 16.15 4.12
N CYS A 344 23.66 15.06 3.64
CA CYS A 344 23.06 14.04 4.49
C CYS A 344 24.01 12.88 4.79
N VAL A 345 23.72 12.15 5.88
CA VAL A 345 24.46 10.97 6.33
C VAL A 345 23.76 9.72 5.79
N LYS A 346 24.50 8.95 4.97
CA LYS A 346 24.00 7.67 4.43
C LYS A 346 24.02 6.58 5.50
N VAL A 347 22.90 5.89 5.66
CA VAL A 347 22.73 4.76 6.59
C VAL A 347 22.16 3.53 5.87
N GLY A 348 22.38 2.35 6.45
CA GLY A 348 21.77 1.10 6.00
C GLY A 348 20.38 0.87 6.58
N CYS A 349 19.75 -0.24 6.18
CA CYS A 349 18.41 -0.65 6.63
C CYS A 349 18.34 -0.77 8.15
N LYS A 350 19.26 -1.55 8.73
CA LYS A 350 19.34 -1.79 10.18
C LYS A 350 19.55 -0.50 10.97
N GLN A 351 20.52 0.30 10.55
CA GLN A 351 20.83 1.58 11.23
C GLN A 351 19.63 2.54 11.14
N MET A 352 18.90 2.59 10.02
CA MET A 352 17.70 3.39 9.89
C MET A 352 16.63 2.94 10.91
N GLY A 353 16.41 1.62 11.06
CA GLY A 353 15.48 1.09 12.05
C GLY A 353 15.88 1.42 13.49
N ASP A 354 17.18 1.34 13.83
CA ASP A 354 17.71 1.73 15.13
C ASP A 354 17.45 3.22 15.42
N LEU A 355 17.75 4.10 14.47
CA LEU A 355 17.52 5.54 14.58
C LEU A 355 16.04 5.88 14.77
N LEU A 356 15.13 5.16 14.10
CA LEU A 356 13.69 5.34 14.27
C LEU A 356 13.25 4.89 15.67
N ALA A 357 13.69 3.73 16.12
CA ALA A 357 13.35 3.21 17.44
C ALA A 357 13.85 4.12 18.59
N GLU A 358 15.03 4.72 18.46
CA GLU A 358 15.59 5.67 19.44
C GLU A 358 14.76 6.95 19.58
N ARG A 359 13.96 7.31 18.57
CA ARG A 359 13.15 8.55 18.53
C ARG A 359 11.67 8.35 18.88
N ILE A 360 11.27 7.10 19.17
CA ILE A 360 9.96 6.78 19.73
C ILE A 360 9.96 7.20 21.21
#